data_0ad757d8a03aa6b6fa0d5483489deaa0
#
_entry.id   0ad757d8a03aa6b6fa0d5483489deaa0
#
_cell.length_a   1.000
_cell.length_b   1.000
_cell.length_c   1.000
_cell.angle_alpha   90.00
_cell.angle_beta   90.00
_cell.angle_gamma   90.00
#
_symmetry.space_group_name_H-M   'P 1'
#
loop_
_entity.id
_entity.type
_entity.pdbx_description
1 polymer ?
#
loop_
_entity_poly.entity_id
_entity_poly.type
_entity_poly.pdbx_seq_one_letter_code
_entity_poly.pdbx_strand_id
1 'polypeptide(L)'
;MSTSIREREGAHAAPEAHMPRAVIASARIAQARTLAINGKFASQRMTGVQRVAYELTAELVRIAGADDAPPVIVPSVHDSTALPAGARRQVAPGLHGTLWEQWTLPRATRGRTLLSLCNVGPLMKRDQVLLIHDAAIFDLPAGYSLAFRVWYRIAFAVLTRRARHVVTVSHFSRARLAARLGVPPARVSVVPGAVDHIDRIDADPGVLARLQLERDGYVLFVGSLAPGKNLGRALEAIGRLRRSHPAMRFVIAGGANAKIFGDASAAPCADDPRVTWAGYVTDGELKALYEAAGCFVFPSLYEGFGLPPLEAMRSGCPVIVSREGALPEVCGGAALFCDAYDAADIAATIARVMDDAGLRARLRARGIEHARSFSWRASAHALLGIVRGGE
;
A
#
# COMPACT_ATOMS: atom_id res chain seq x y z
N MET A 1 -39.85 15.85 64.18
CA MET A 1 -40.57 16.31 62.97
C MET A 1 -39.57 16.40 61.85
N SER A 2 -39.47 15.38 61.03
CA SER A 2 -38.56 15.39 59.88
C SER A 2 -39.22 14.59 58.77
N THR A 3 -39.62 15.27 57.71
CA THR A 3 -40.38 14.72 56.58
C THR A 3 -39.40 14.35 55.50
N SER A 4 -39.33 13.05 55.17
CA SER A 4 -38.48 12.54 54.08
C SER A 4 -39.23 12.66 52.76
N ILE A 5 -38.61 13.33 51.80
CA ILE A 5 -39.05 13.36 50.39
C ILE A 5 -38.32 12.28 49.64
N ARG A 6 -39.07 11.31 49.10
CA ARG A 6 -38.59 10.30 48.15
C ARG A 6 -38.65 10.87 46.76
N GLU A 7 -37.52 11.07 46.15
CA GLU A 7 -37.40 11.26 44.69
C GLU A 7 -37.51 9.91 43.95
N ARG A 8 -38.44 9.84 43.02
CA ARG A 8 -38.58 8.74 42.08
C ARG A 8 -37.86 9.14 40.79
N GLU A 9 -36.69 8.58 40.57
CA GLU A 9 -36.07 8.57 39.25
C GLU A 9 -36.74 7.51 38.37
N GLY A 10 -37.50 7.94 37.39
CA GLY A 10 -38.00 7.14 36.31
C GLY A 10 -37.08 7.27 35.10
N ALA A 11 -36.13 6.37 34.94
CA ALA A 11 -35.35 6.26 33.72
C ALA A 11 -36.20 5.64 32.62
N HIS A 12 -36.70 6.45 31.67
CA HIS A 12 -37.21 5.98 30.41
C HIS A 12 -36.05 5.61 29.48
N ALA A 13 -35.72 4.32 29.41
CA ALA A 13 -34.89 3.79 28.35
C ALA A 13 -35.73 3.80 27.03
N ALA A 14 -35.26 4.55 26.04
CA ALA A 14 -35.82 4.47 24.70
C ALA A 14 -35.56 3.08 24.10
N PRO A 15 -36.52 2.47 23.40
CA PRO A 15 -36.29 1.16 22.79
C PRO A 15 -35.31 1.29 21.61
N GLU A 16 -34.15 0.63 21.74
CA GLU A 16 -33.27 0.38 20.58
C GLU A 16 -34.07 -0.39 19.53
N ALA A 17 -34.35 0.28 18.42
CA ALA A 17 -35.01 -0.33 17.26
C ALA A 17 -34.11 -1.39 16.65
N HIS A 18 -34.23 -2.63 17.12
CA HIS A 18 -33.56 -3.80 16.56
C HIS A 18 -34.14 -4.06 15.17
N MET A 19 -33.49 -3.54 14.12
CA MET A 19 -33.86 -3.90 12.75
C MET A 19 -33.68 -5.41 12.54
N PRO A 20 -34.68 -6.13 11.97
CA PRO A 20 -34.56 -7.55 11.72
C PRO A 20 -33.33 -7.87 10.85
N ARG A 21 -32.58 -8.92 11.19
CA ARG A 21 -31.39 -9.38 10.44
C ARG A 21 -31.66 -9.56 8.95
N ALA A 22 -32.89 -9.94 8.57
CA ALA A 22 -33.34 -10.08 7.17
C ALA A 22 -33.41 -8.73 6.43
N VAL A 23 -33.81 -7.64 7.09
CA VAL A 23 -33.86 -6.29 6.48
C VAL A 23 -32.45 -5.75 6.29
N ILE A 24 -31.56 -6.00 7.22
CA ILE A 24 -30.13 -5.65 7.10
C ILE A 24 -29.47 -6.46 5.98
N ALA A 25 -29.81 -7.75 5.85
CA ALA A 25 -29.32 -8.62 4.78
C ALA A 25 -29.84 -8.18 3.40
N SER A 26 -31.12 -7.87 3.26
CA SER A 26 -31.73 -7.43 1.99
C SER A 26 -31.23 -6.05 1.56
N ALA A 27 -31.01 -5.12 2.49
CA ALA A 27 -30.38 -3.83 2.21
C ALA A 27 -28.90 -3.98 1.80
N ARG A 28 -28.17 -4.94 2.39
CA ARG A 28 -26.80 -5.29 1.99
C ARG A 28 -26.74 -5.86 0.57
N ILE A 29 -27.67 -6.72 0.21
CA ILE A 29 -27.79 -7.34 -1.12
C ILE A 29 -28.14 -6.30 -2.20
N ALA A 30 -29.09 -5.40 -1.93
CA ALA A 30 -29.49 -4.35 -2.87
C ALA A 30 -28.35 -3.37 -3.17
N GLN A 31 -27.51 -3.04 -2.18
CA GLN A 31 -26.37 -2.14 -2.36
C GLN A 31 -25.16 -2.79 -3.04
N ALA A 32 -24.92 -4.09 -2.85
CA ALA A 32 -23.84 -4.81 -3.56
C ALA A 32 -24.10 -4.84 -5.08
N ARG A 33 -25.37 -4.88 -5.52
CA ARG A 33 -25.77 -4.81 -6.94
C ARG A 33 -25.53 -3.45 -7.60
N THR A 34 -25.32 -2.40 -6.82
CA THR A 34 -25.12 -1.03 -7.31
C THR A 34 -23.63 -0.64 -7.39
N LEU A 35 -22.72 -1.46 -6.87
CA LEU A 35 -21.28 -1.21 -6.91
C LEU A 35 -20.63 -1.90 -8.11
N ALA A 36 -19.63 -1.28 -8.71
CA ALA A 36 -18.73 -1.89 -9.71
C ALA A 36 -17.28 -1.47 -9.42
N ILE A 37 -16.34 -2.34 -9.73
CA ILE A 37 -14.90 -2.09 -9.50
C ILE A 37 -14.19 -1.85 -10.83
N ASN A 38 -13.37 -0.81 -10.90
CA ASN A 38 -12.47 -0.56 -12.01
C ASN A 38 -11.36 -1.61 -12.03
N GLY A 39 -11.46 -2.59 -12.91
CA GLY A 39 -10.56 -3.73 -13.03
C GLY A 39 -9.30 -3.49 -13.86
N LYS A 40 -9.01 -2.24 -14.28
CA LYS A 40 -7.82 -1.90 -15.06
C LYS A 40 -6.52 -2.35 -14.39
N PHE A 41 -6.49 -2.41 -13.05
CA PHE A 41 -5.32 -2.87 -12.29
C PHE A 41 -4.91 -4.30 -12.64
N ALA A 42 -5.86 -5.15 -13.02
CA ALA A 42 -5.59 -6.55 -13.35
C ALA A 42 -4.82 -6.74 -14.68
N SER A 43 -4.76 -5.71 -15.54
CA SER A 43 -3.96 -5.68 -16.77
C SER A 43 -2.58 -5.04 -16.59
N GLN A 44 -2.23 -4.68 -15.36
CA GLN A 44 -0.99 -3.99 -15.04
C GLN A 44 -0.04 -4.89 -14.23
N ARG A 45 1.26 -4.59 -14.32
CA ARG A 45 2.24 -5.27 -13.47
C ARG A 45 1.94 -5.01 -12.00
N MET A 46 2.07 -6.03 -11.17
CA MET A 46 1.88 -5.92 -9.73
C MET A 46 2.92 -4.96 -9.11
N THR A 47 2.42 -3.89 -8.51
CA THR A 47 3.17 -2.94 -7.66
C THR A 47 2.37 -2.73 -6.39
N GLY A 48 2.84 -1.90 -5.46
CA GLY A 48 2.09 -1.61 -4.23
C GLY A 48 0.67 -1.07 -4.49
N VAL A 49 0.48 -0.23 -5.52
CA VAL A 49 -0.83 0.30 -5.91
C VAL A 49 -1.76 -0.81 -6.39
N GLN A 50 -1.28 -1.70 -7.26
CA GLN A 50 -2.06 -2.83 -7.75
C GLN A 50 -2.32 -3.87 -6.65
N ARG A 51 -1.37 -4.07 -5.72
CA ARG A 51 -1.56 -4.94 -4.55
C ARG A 51 -2.71 -4.45 -3.68
N VAL A 52 -2.76 -3.17 -3.34
CA VAL A 52 -3.88 -2.59 -2.60
C VAL A 52 -5.21 -2.81 -3.32
N ALA A 53 -5.26 -2.56 -4.64
CA ALA A 53 -6.46 -2.75 -5.43
C ALA A 53 -6.91 -4.24 -5.47
N TYR A 54 -5.96 -5.15 -5.61
CA TYR A 54 -6.21 -6.59 -5.63
C TYR A 54 -6.76 -7.08 -4.29
N GLU A 55 -6.08 -6.77 -3.19
CA GLU A 55 -6.45 -7.26 -1.86
C GLU A 55 -7.78 -6.66 -1.36
N LEU A 56 -8.00 -5.36 -1.59
CA LEU A 56 -9.31 -4.75 -1.29
C LEU A 56 -10.42 -5.39 -2.12
N THR A 57 -10.18 -5.67 -3.42
CA THR A 57 -11.14 -6.37 -4.26
C THR A 57 -11.43 -7.78 -3.73
N ALA A 58 -10.40 -8.52 -3.33
CA ALA A 58 -10.53 -9.86 -2.75
C ALA A 58 -11.42 -9.86 -1.49
N GLU A 59 -11.17 -8.91 -0.59
CA GLU A 59 -11.99 -8.79 0.63
C GLU A 59 -13.42 -8.34 0.35
N LEU A 60 -13.61 -7.41 -0.60
CA LEU A 60 -14.95 -6.98 -1.01
C LEU A 60 -15.76 -8.15 -1.58
N VAL A 61 -15.14 -9.01 -2.39
CA VAL A 61 -15.76 -10.24 -2.91
C VAL A 61 -16.09 -11.21 -1.77
N ARG A 62 -15.17 -11.41 -0.83
CA ARG A 62 -15.38 -12.31 0.32
C ARG A 62 -16.51 -11.81 1.25
N ILE A 63 -16.58 -10.49 1.49
CA ILE A 63 -17.62 -9.88 2.33
C ILE A 63 -19.01 -9.98 1.67
N ALA A 64 -19.08 -9.80 0.35
CA ALA A 64 -20.33 -9.85 -0.39
C ALA A 64 -20.83 -11.29 -0.64
N GLY A 65 -19.93 -12.25 -0.73
CA GLY A 65 -20.21 -13.58 -1.25
C GLY A 65 -20.22 -13.63 -2.78
N ALA A 66 -20.06 -14.81 -3.36
CA ALA A 66 -19.84 -14.98 -4.80
C ALA A 66 -21.02 -14.44 -5.65
N ASP A 67 -22.27 -14.65 -5.20
CA ASP A 67 -23.46 -14.28 -5.95
C ASP A 67 -23.74 -12.75 -5.94
N ASP A 68 -23.35 -12.08 -4.86
CA ASP A 68 -23.58 -10.65 -4.65
C ASP A 68 -22.30 -9.81 -4.83
N ALA A 69 -21.19 -10.43 -5.21
CA ALA A 69 -19.93 -9.74 -5.44
C ALA A 69 -20.07 -8.65 -6.51
N PRO A 70 -19.51 -7.44 -6.26
CA PRO A 70 -19.51 -6.38 -7.26
C PRO A 70 -18.73 -6.83 -8.50
N PRO A 71 -19.25 -6.57 -9.72
CA PRO A 71 -18.51 -6.91 -10.93
C PRO A 71 -17.22 -6.10 -11.04
N VAL A 72 -16.16 -6.80 -11.38
CA VAL A 72 -14.87 -6.19 -11.74
C VAL A 72 -14.87 -5.98 -13.26
N ILE A 73 -14.88 -4.72 -13.69
CA ILE A 73 -14.96 -4.35 -15.09
C ILE A 73 -13.55 -4.31 -15.67
N VAL A 74 -13.28 -5.16 -16.66
CA VAL A 74 -11.95 -5.29 -17.28
C VAL A 74 -12.01 -4.97 -18.79
N PRO A 75 -10.91 -4.44 -19.39
CA PRO A 75 -10.90 -4.10 -20.81
C PRO A 75 -10.93 -5.31 -21.73
N SER A 76 -10.29 -6.41 -21.36
CA SER A 76 -10.19 -7.63 -22.17
C SER A 76 -10.12 -8.88 -21.33
N VAL A 77 -10.46 -10.02 -21.89
CA VAL A 77 -10.29 -11.33 -21.26
C VAL A 77 -8.81 -11.70 -21.17
N HIS A 78 -8.03 -11.31 -22.15
CA HIS A 78 -6.60 -11.67 -22.27
C HIS A 78 -5.69 -10.83 -21.37
N ASP A 79 -6.11 -9.61 -21.03
CA ASP A 79 -5.32 -8.68 -20.18
C ASP A 79 -5.44 -9.00 -18.69
N SER A 80 -6.28 -9.93 -18.30
CA SER A 80 -6.54 -10.24 -16.91
C SER A 80 -5.60 -11.30 -16.37
N THR A 81 -4.39 -10.93 -16.02
CA THR A 81 -3.67 -11.66 -14.98
C THR A 81 -4.56 -11.69 -13.72
N ALA A 82 -4.61 -12.83 -13.09
CA ALA A 82 -5.39 -13.18 -11.92
C ALA A 82 -6.22 -12.08 -11.23
N LEU A 83 -7.52 -12.05 -11.50
CA LEU A 83 -8.46 -11.45 -10.56
C LEU A 83 -8.54 -12.32 -9.29
N PRO A 84 -8.90 -11.75 -8.13
CA PRO A 84 -9.11 -12.54 -6.93
C PRO A 84 -10.12 -13.66 -7.15
N ALA A 85 -9.90 -14.79 -6.48
CA ALA A 85 -10.81 -15.94 -6.53
C ALA A 85 -12.23 -15.52 -6.14
N GLY A 86 -13.24 -15.98 -6.91
CA GLY A 86 -14.64 -15.62 -6.72
C GLY A 86 -15.04 -14.23 -7.26
N ALA A 87 -14.10 -13.45 -7.80
CA ALA A 87 -14.44 -12.16 -8.41
C ALA A 87 -15.26 -12.33 -9.69
N ARG A 88 -16.40 -11.64 -9.76
CA ARG A 88 -17.27 -11.65 -10.93
C ARG A 88 -16.71 -10.74 -12.02
N ARG A 89 -16.03 -11.32 -13.03
CA ARG A 89 -15.50 -10.59 -14.17
C ARG A 89 -16.61 -10.13 -15.11
N GLN A 90 -16.56 -8.84 -15.49
CA GLN A 90 -17.37 -8.30 -16.57
C GLN A 90 -16.43 -7.64 -17.60
N VAL A 91 -16.38 -8.18 -18.80
CA VAL A 91 -15.58 -7.62 -19.88
C VAL A 91 -16.34 -6.47 -20.53
N ALA A 92 -15.67 -5.34 -20.72
CA ALA A 92 -16.16 -4.17 -21.43
C ALA A 92 -15.18 -3.85 -22.59
N PRO A 93 -15.31 -4.51 -23.75
CA PRO A 93 -14.41 -4.32 -24.86
C PRO A 93 -14.54 -2.90 -25.46
N GLY A 94 -13.51 -2.40 -26.11
CA GLY A 94 -13.51 -1.10 -26.78
C GLY A 94 -12.13 -0.47 -26.84
N LEU A 95 -12.05 0.80 -26.48
CA LEU A 95 -10.78 1.54 -26.48
C LEU A 95 -9.76 0.94 -25.51
N HIS A 96 -8.50 1.35 -25.58
CA HIS A 96 -7.43 0.84 -24.74
C HIS A 96 -6.87 1.89 -23.76
N GLY A 97 -6.20 1.43 -22.72
CA GLY A 97 -5.45 2.27 -21.79
C GLY A 97 -6.30 3.36 -21.12
N THR A 98 -5.83 4.61 -21.16
CA THR A 98 -6.54 5.75 -20.58
C THR A 98 -7.86 6.05 -21.31
N LEU A 99 -7.93 5.87 -22.63
CA LEU A 99 -9.16 6.10 -23.39
C LEU A 99 -10.27 5.11 -22.98
N TRP A 100 -9.93 3.85 -22.72
CA TRP A 100 -10.89 2.89 -22.18
C TRP A 100 -11.46 3.36 -20.84
N GLU A 101 -10.61 3.81 -19.94
CA GLU A 101 -11.01 4.28 -18.62
C GLU A 101 -11.90 5.54 -18.69
N GLN A 102 -11.66 6.41 -19.68
CA GLN A 102 -12.43 7.65 -19.81
C GLN A 102 -13.76 7.49 -20.55
N TRP A 103 -13.88 6.53 -21.50
CA TRP A 103 -15.05 6.41 -22.38
C TRP A 103 -15.81 5.10 -22.23
N THR A 104 -15.12 3.95 -22.19
CA THR A 104 -15.77 2.64 -22.15
C THR A 104 -16.25 2.32 -20.74
N LEU A 105 -15.40 2.49 -19.75
CA LEU A 105 -15.70 2.17 -18.34
C LEU A 105 -16.91 2.93 -17.78
N PRO A 106 -17.08 4.26 -17.97
CA PRO A 106 -18.27 4.97 -17.50
C PRO A 106 -19.57 4.46 -18.10
N ARG A 107 -19.55 4.03 -19.39
CA ARG A 107 -20.72 3.44 -20.05
C ARG A 107 -21.06 2.06 -19.51
N ALA A 108 -20.04 1.22 -19.30
CA ALA A 108 -20.20 -0.12 -18.73
C ALA A 108 -20.68 -0.10 -17.26
N THR A 109 -20.51 1.02 -16.57
CA THR A 109 -20.88 1.21 -15.16
C THR A 109 -22.04 2.19 -14.96
N ARG A 110 -22.90 2.40 -15.98
CA ARG A 110 -24.11 3.22 -15.82
C ARG A 110 -25.01 2.66 -14.72
N GLY A 111 -25.57 3.55 -13.88
CA GLY A 111 -26.43 3.17 -12.77
C GLY A 111 -25.73 2.47 -11.61
N ARG A 112 -24.38 2.45 -11.61
CA ARG A 112 -23.58 1.87 -10.54
C ARG A 112 -22.59 2.88 -10.01
N THR A 113 -22.34 2.86 -8.70
CA THR A 113 -21.21 3.54 -8.08
C THR A 113 -19.93 2.82 -8.49
N LEU A 114 -18.96 3.55 -9.07
CA LEU A 114 -17.67 2.98 -9.48
C LEU A 114 -16.66 3.14 -8.37
N LEU A 115 -15.96 2.06 -8.04
CA LEU A 115 -14.79 2.06 -7.17
C LEU A 115 -13.52 2.00 -8.01
N SER A 116 -12.74 3.08 -7.99
CA SER A 116 -11.43 3.18 -8.68
C SER A 116 -10.30 3.19 -7.65
N LEU A 117 -9.48 2.12 -7.63
CA LEU A 117 -8.51 1.84 -6.55
C LEU A 117 -7.05 2.19 -6.92
N CYS A 118 -6.80 2.72 -8.13
CA CYS A 118 -5.45 2.98 -8.64
C CYS A 118 -5.25 4.43 -9.08
N ASN A 119 -5.39 5.39 -8.17
CA ASN A 119 -5.12 6.82 -8.35
C ASN A 119 -6.06 7.55 -9.32
N VAL A 120 -6.50 6.93 -10.40
CA VAL A 120 -7.28 7.58 -11.47
C VAL A 120 -8.56 6.80 -11.73
N GLY A 121 -9.58 7.50 -12.20
CA GLY A 121 -10.84 6.96 -12.70
C GLY A 121 -11.39 7.87 -13.80
N PRO A 122 -12.60 7.60 -14.30
CA PRO A 122 -13.24 8.42 -15.33
C PRO A 122 -13.51 9.84 -14.83
N LEU A 123 -12.97 10.85 -15.51
CA LEU A 123 -13.09 12.26 -15.10
C LEU A 123 -14.54 12.77 -15.08
N MET A 124 -15.38 12.24 -15.98
CA MET A 124 -16.78 12.70 -16.13
C MET A 124 -17.77 11.96 -15.24
N LYS A 125 -17.39 10.80 -14.64
CA LYS A 125 -18.27 10.03 -13.77
C LYS A 125 -18.24 10.63 -12.36
N ARG A 126 -19.41 11.13 -11.89
CA ARG A 126 -19.54 11.71 -10.56
C ARG A 126 -19.77 10.64 -9.48
N ASP A 127 -20.60 9.63 -9.81
CA ASP A 127 -20.89 8.53 -8.90
C ASP A 127 -19.75 7.51 -8.91
N GLN A 128 -18.64 7.91 -8.27
CA GLN A 128 -17.47 7.09 -8.03
C GLN A 128 -16.80 7.43 -6.70
N VAL A 129 -16.23 6.42 -6.09
CA VAL A 129 -15.29 6.53 -4.96
C VAL A 129 -13.90 6.25 -5.51
N LEU A 130 -12.98 7.16 -5.25
CA LEU A 130 -11.64 7.15 -5.81
C LEU A 130 -10.60 7.00 -4.69
N LEU A 131 -9.74 6.00 -4.78
CA LEU A 131 -8.58 5.85 -3.92
C LEU A 131 -7.36 6.47 -4.61
N ILE A 132 -6.83 7.53 -4.00
CA ILE A 132 -5.57 8.19 -4.39
C ILE A 132 -4.52 7.84 -3.34
N HIS A 133 -3.47 7.15 -3.74
CA HIS A 133 -2.49 6.61 -2.80
C HIS A 133 -1.63 7.70 -2.16
N ASP A 134 -1.21 8.70 -2.93
CA ASP A 134 -0.34 9.77 -2.43
C ASP A 134 -0.37 11.03 -3.32
N ALA A 135 0.41 12.03 -2.92
CA ALA A 135 0.62 13.27 -3.64
C ALA A 135 2.06 13.38 -4.22
N ALA A 136 2.78 12.26 -4.42
CA ALA A 136 4.17 12.25 -4.88
C ALA A 136 4.39 13.01 -6.19
N ILE A 137 3.39 12.98 -7.09
CA ILE A 137 3.42 13.72 -8.35
C ILE A 137 3.58 15.25 -8.17
N PHE A 138 3.16 15.78 -7.02
CA PHE A 138 3.30 17.20 -6.66
C PHE A 138 4.58 17.45 -5.86
N ASP A 139 4.94 16.52 -4.97
CA ASP A 139 6.00 16.70 -3.97
C ASP A 139 7.37 16.27 -4.49
N LEU A 140 7.44 15.24 -5.35
CA LEU A 140 8.67 14.75 -5.99
C LEU A 140 8.55 14.75 -7.53
N PRO A 141 8.32 15.90 -8.17
CA PRO A 141 8.04 15.96 -9.60
C PRO A 141 9.19 15.48 -10.50
N ALA A 142 10.43 15.52 -10.02
CA ALA A 142 11.60 15.10 -10.81
C ALA A 142 11.58 13.62 -11.21
N GLY A 143 10.85 12.76 -10.49
CA GLY A 143 10.71 11.34 -10.79
C GLY A 143 9.71 11.01 -11.91
N TYR A 144 9.07 12.03 -12.54
CA TYR A 144 7.99 11.81 -13.51
C TYR A 144 8.17 12.66 -14.76
N SER A 145 7.79 12.11 -15.94
CA SER A 145 7.80 12.88 -17.18
C SER A 145 6.81 14.06 -17.12
N LEU A 146 7.09 15.11 -17.90
CA LEU A 146 6.25 16.31 -17.93
C LEU A 146 4.79 15.97 -18.32
N ALA A 147 4.60 15.14 -19.35
CA ALA A 147 3.27 14.72 -19.80
C ALA A 147 2.50 13.98 -18.71
N PHE A 148 3.18 13.07 -17.97
CA PHE A 148 2.61 12.36 -16.84
C PHE A 148 2.21 13.32 -15.71
N ARG A 149 3.07 14.28 -15.37
CA ARG A 149 2.80 15.30 -14.35
C ARG A 149 1.59 16.15 -14.69
N VAL A 150 1.50 16.65 -15.93
CA VAL A 150 0.37 17.49 -16.40
C VAL A 150 -0.92 16.68 -16.35
N TRP A 151 -0.93 15.46 -16.89
CA TRP A 151 -2.11 14.59 -16.87
C TRP A 151 -2.61 14.33 -15.45
N TYR A 152 -1.73 13.88 -14.54
CA TYR A 152 -2.15 13.55 -13.19
C TYR A 152 -2.59 14.77 -12.38
N ARG A 153 -1.95 15.94 -12.57
CA ARG A 153 -2.39 17.19 -11.93
C ARG A 153 -3.80 17.57 -12.35
N ILE A 154 -4.09 17.50 -13.64
CA ILE A 154 -5.45 17.77 -14.16
C ILE A 154 -6.42 16.73 -13.65
N ALA A 155 -6.07 15.45 -13.76
CA ALA A 155 -6.94 14.35 -13.32
C ALA A 155 -7.27 14.47 -11.83
N PHE A 156 -6.29 14.67 -10.97
CA PHE A 156 -6.52 14.82 -9.53
C PHE A 156 -7.34 16.06 -9.20
N ALA A 157 -7.05 17.21 -9.83
CA ALA A 157 -7.82 18.43 -9.62
C ALA A 157 -9.30 18.28 -10.01
N VAL A 158 -9.59 17.56 -11.09
CA VAL A 158 -10.96 17.28 -11.55
C VAL A 158 -11.62 16.24 -10.65
N LEU A 159 -10.95 15.11 -10.43
CA LEU A 159 -11.51 13.95 -9.71
C LEU A 159 -11.81 14.28 -8.24
N THR A 160 -10.94 14.98 -7.54
CA THR A 160 -11.15 15.35 -6.13
C THR A 160 -12.33 16.29 -5.92
N ARG A 161 -12.72 17.05 -6.95
CA ARG A 161 -13.89 17.94 -6.91
C ARG A 161 -15.18 17.27 -7.39
N ARG A 162 -15.07 16.28 -8.28
CA ARG A 162 -16.23 15.67 -8.98
C ARG A 162 -16.63 14.32 -8.43
N ALA A 163 -15.69 13.53 -7.95
CA ALA A 163 -15.97 12.22 -7.35
C ALA A 163 -16.90 12.37 -6.14
N ARG A 164 -17.75 11.39 -5.93
CA ARG A 164 -18.64 11.33 -4.77
C ARG A 164 -17.83 11.36 -3.47
N HIS A 165 -16.72 10.63 -3.42
CA HIS A 165 -15.81 10.61 -2.30
C HIS A 165 -14.37 10.28 -2.74
N VAL A 166 -13.40 10.80 -2.00
CA VAL A 166 -11.98 10.48 -2.18
C VAL A 166 -11.47 9.74 -0.95
N VAL A 167 -10.71 8.70 -1.20
CA VAL A 167 -10.06 7.89 -0.16
C VAL A 167 -8.55 7.93 -0.37
N THR A 168 -7.79 7.88 0.70
CA THR A 168 -6.34 7.75 0.66
C THR A 168 -5.86 6.78 1.73
N VAL A 169 -4.56 6.45 1.73
CA VAL A 169 -4.02 5.33 2.52
C VAL A 169 -3.40 5.74 3.87
N SER A 170 -3.22 7.05 4.13
CA SER A 170 -2.63 7.55 5.38
C SER A 170 -3.09 8.98 5.71
N HIS A 171 -2.94 9.37 6.96
CA HIS A 171 -3.19 10.77 7.38
C HIS A 171 -2.20 11.73 6.75
N PHE A 172 -0.94 11.29 6.56
CA PHE A 172 0.05 12.05 5.79
C PHE A 172 -0.44 12.31 4.37
N SER A 173 -0.83 11.28 3.62
CA SER A 173 -1.34 11.43 2.25
C SER A 173 -2.59 12.31 2.20
N ARG A 174 -3.51 12.18 3.16
CA ARG A 174 -4.68 13.06 3.29
C ARG A 174 -4.29 14.53 3.41
N ALA A 175 -3.36 14.84 4.31
CA ALA A 175 -2.90 16.21 4.51
C ALA A 175 -2.22 16.78 3.25
N ARG A 176 -1.39 15.96 2.58
CA ARG A 176 -0.71 16.38 1.33
C ARG A 176 -1.69 16.60 0.18
N LEU A 177 -2.64 15.69 -0.04
CA LEU A 177 -3.68 15.82 -1.07
C LEU A 177 -4.55 17.04 -0.82
N ALA A 178 -4.99 17.26 0.43
CA ALA A 178 -5.78 18.43 0.82
C ALA A 178 -5.03 19.73 0.51
N ALA A 179 -3.77 19.82 0.92
CA ALA A 179 -2.94 21.01 0.71
C ALA A 179 -2.64 21.28 -0.78
N ARG A 180 -2.30 20.20 -1.55
CA ARG A 180 -1.92 20.36 -2.96
C ARG A 180 -3.08 20.61 -3.92
N LEU A 181 -4.28 20.15 -3.57
CA LEU A 181 -5.47 20.26 -4.42
C LEU A 181 -6.49 21.26 -3.92
N GLY A 182 -6.27 21.88 -2.75
CA GLY A 182 -7.18 22.85 -2.16
C GLY A 182 -8.55 22.26 -1.84
N VAL A 183 -8.59 20.99 -1.38
CA VAL A 183 -9.82 20.30 -0.99
C VAL A 183 -9.90 20.22 0.54
N PRO A 184 -11.10 20.35 1.14
CA PRO A 184 -11.24 20.19 2.59
C PRO A 184 -10.80 18.79 3.02
N PRO A 185 -9.99 18.64 4.10
CA PRO A 185 -9.57 17.32 4.60
C PRO A 185 -10.74 16.38 4.91
N ALA A 186 -11.89 16.90 5.32
CA ALA A 186 -13.11 16.12 5.58
C ALA A 186 -13.67 15.43 4.32
N ARG A 187 -13.28 15.86 3.12
CA ARG A 187 -13.67 15.17 1.86
C ARG A 187 -12.75 14.03 1.48
N VAL A 188 -11.69 13.79 2.24
CA VAL A 188 -10.71 12.74 1.99
C VAL A 188 -10.67 11.83 3.21
N SER A 189 -11.26 10.64 3.10
CA SER A 189 -11.20 9.63 4.16
C SER A 189 -9.92 8.81 4.06
N VAL A 190 -9.47 8.28 5.21
CA VAL A 190 -8.29 7.39 5.27
C VAL A 190 -8.76 5.96 5.39
N VAL A 191 -8.30 5.12 4.47
CA VAL A 191 -8.41 3.65 4.52
C VAL A 191 -7.01 3.09 4.37
N PRO A 192 -6.38 2.65 5.46
CA PRO A 192 -5.00 2.19 5.43
C PRO A 192 -4.85 0.94 4.55
N GLY A 193 -3.68 0.75 4.00
CA GLY A 193 -3.26 -0.53 3.43
C GLY A 193 -3.06 -1.57 4.53
N ALA A 194 -2.87 -2.83 4.15
CA ALA A 194 -2.58 -3.90 5.08
C ALA A 194 -1.58 -4.90 4.48
N VAL A 195 -1.16 -5.89 5.26
CA VAL A 195 -0.13 -6.85 4.83
C VAL A 195 -0.42 -8.29 5.26
N ASP A 196 -1.64 -8.57 5.73
CA ASP A 196 -2.06 -9.91 6.13
C ASP A 196 -2.16 -10.90 4.94
N HIS A 197 -2.03 -10.44 3.70
CA HIS A 197 -1.83 -11.29 2.53
C HIS A 197 -0.52 -12.10 2.59
N ILE A 198 0.53 -11.60 3.27
CA ILE A 198 1.81 -12.31 3.48
C ILE A 198 1.61 -13.66 4.18
N ASP A 199 0.62 -13.78 5.06
CA ASP A 199 0.34 -15.03 5.79
C ASP A 199 -0.15 -16.17 4.86
N ARG A 200 -0.67 -15.82 3.67
CA ARG A 200 -1.19 -16.76 2.68
C ARG A 200 -0.14 -17.15 1.62
N ILE A 201 1.06 -16.61 1.73
CA ILE A 201 2.16 -16.86 0.80
C ILE A 201 3.10 -17.85 1.45
N ASP A 202 3.40 -18.96 0.78
CA ASP A 202 4.45 -19.88 1.18
C ASP A 202 5.81 -19.27 0.84
N ALA A 203 6.73 -19.25 1.80
CA ALA A 203 8.08 -18.77 1.58
C ALA A 203 8.85 -19.76 0.67
N ASP A 204 9.56 -19.23 -0.33
CA ASP A 204 10.45 -20.01 -1.18
C ASP A 204 11.92 -19.75 -0.77
N PRO A 205 12.50 -20.60 0.10
CA PRO A 205 13.86 -20.45 0.55
C PRO A 205 14.92 -20.76 -0.52
N GLY A 206 14.56 -21.30 -1.68
CA GLY A 206 15.45 -21.54 -2.80
C GLY A 206 16.19 -20.29 -3.27
N VAL A 207 15.59 -19.13 -3.07
CA VAL A 207 16.22 -17.82 -3.36
C VAL A 207 17.50 -17.61 -2.55
N LEU A 208 17.56 -18.06 -1.30
CA LEU A 208 18.74 -17.90 -0.44
C LEU A 208 19.92 -18.67 -0.96
N ALA A 209 19.70 -19.93 -1.37
CA ALA A 209 20.73 -20.78 -2.00
C ALA A 209 21.19 -20.19 -3.33
N ARG A 210 20.25 -19.75 -4.19
CA ARG A 210 20.52 -19.12 -5.48
C ARG A 210 21.39 -17.85 -5.37
N LEU A 211 21.17 -17.07 -4.33
CA LEU A 211 21.88 -15.81 -4.09
C LEU A 211 23.04 -15.98 -3.10
N GLN A 212 23.31 -17.21 -2.62
CA GLN A 212 24.35 -17.53 -1.65
C GLN A 212 24.25 -16.67 -0.38
N LEU A 213 23.07 -16.59 0.22
CA LEU A 213 22.76 -15.77 1.39
C LEU A 213 22.63 -16.64 2.64
N GLU A 214 23.20 -16.15 3.72
CA GLU A 214 23.08 -16.74 5.06
C GLU A 214 22.03 -15.95 5.87
N ARG A 215 21.33 -16.67 6.75
CA ARG A 215 20.37 -16.05 7.67
C ARG A 215 21.09 -15.02 8.56
N ASP A 216 20.46 -13.85 8.73
CA ASP A 216 20.96 -12.71 9.48
C ASP A 216 22.27 -12.08 8.94
N GLY A 217 22.82 -12.59 7.82
CA GLY A 217 24.07 -12.14 7.23
C GLY A 217 23.95 -10.99 6.23
N TYR A 218 22.73 -10.50 5.95
CA TYR A 218 22.54 -9.46 4.94
C TYR A 218 21.50 -8.40 5.34
N VAL A 219 21.67 -7.24 4.73
CA VAL A 219 20.73 -6.12 4.75
C VAL A 219 19.91 -6.19 3.47
N LEU A 220 18.57 -6.16 3.58
CA LEU A 220 17.67 -6.20 2.44
C LEU A 220 17.13 -4.80 2.11
N PHE A 221 17.10 -4.48 0.82
CA PHE A 221 16.39 -3.34 0.24
C PHE A 221 15.38 -3.85 -0.78
N VAL A 222 14.14 -3.35 -0.72
CA VAL A 222 13.09 -3.71 -1.68
C VAL A 222 12.49 -2.45 -2.28
N GLY A 223 12.47 -2.38 -3.61
CA GLY A 223 11.84 -1.24 -4.27
C GLY A 223 12.19 -1.10 -5.73
N SER A 224 11.52 -0.15 -6.39
CA SER A 224 11.93 0.33 -7.70
C SER A 224 13.17 1.22 -7.57
N LEU A 225 13.88 1.39 -8.70
CA LEU A 225 15.03 2.31 -8.76
C LEU A 225 14.63 3.80 -8.86
N ALA A 226 13.36 4.13 -8.59
CA ALA A 226 12.89 5.51 -8.61
C ALA A 226 13.67 6.36 -7.58
N PRO A 227 14.02 7.63 -7.92
CA PRO A 227 14.80 8.50 -7.04
C PRO A 227 14.23 8.63 -5.62
N GLY A 228 12.91 8.60 -5.48
CA GLY A 228 12.22 8.66 -4.18
C GLY A 228 12.51 7.48 -3.25
N LYS A 229 12.99 6.34 -3.77
CA LYS A 229 13.39 5.17 -2.95
C LYS A 229 14.80 5.31 -2.36
N ASN A 230 15.59 6.28 -2.85
CA ASN A 230 16.87 6.68 -2.25
C ASN A 230 17.94 5.57 -2.20
N LEU A 231 17.94 4.68 -3.22
CA LEU A 231 18.90 3.57 -3.28
C LEU A 231 20.35 4.04 -3.29
N GLY A 232 20.66 5.14 -4.01
CA GLY A 232 22.02 5.69 -4.05
C GLY A 232 22.58 6.00 -2.67
N ARG A 233 21.76 6.57 -1.77
CA ARG A 233 22.17 6.86 -0.39
C ARG A 233 22.32 5.58 0.44
N ALA A 234 21.47 4.59 0.21
CA ALA A 234 21.62 3.28 0.85
C ALA A 234 22.92 2.59 0.43
N LEU A 235 23.28 2.65 -0.86
CA LEU A 235 24.56 2.12 -1.36
C LEU A 235 25.77 2.87 -0.77
N GLU A 236 25.71 4.18 -0.66
CA GLU A 236 26.74 4.99 0.01
C GLU A 236 26.92 4.55 1.48
N ALA A 237 25.80 4.34 2.20
CA ALA A 237 25.82 3.85 3.58
C ALA A 237 26.50 2.47 3.70
N ILE A 238 26.18 1.54 2.79
CA ILE A 238 26.83 0.22 2.72
C ILE A 238 28.32 0.33 2.41
N GLY A 239 28.72 1.25 1.54
CA GLY A 239 30.13 1.55 1.26
C GLY A 239 30.90 1.96 2.52
N ARG A 240 30.28 2.77 3.39
CA ARG A 240 30.88 3.20 4.67
C ARG A 240 31.13 2.04 5.64
N LEU A 241 30.29 0.98 5.58
CA LEU A 241 30.42 -0.20 6.41
C LEU A 241 31.44 -1.23 5.91
N ARG A 242 32.11 -0.98 4.79
CA ARG A 242 33.04 -1.93 4.16
C ARG A 242 34.16 -2.39 5.08
N ARG A 243 34.70 -1.50 5.89
CA ARG A 243 35.84 -1.83 6.78
C ARG A 243 35.40 -2.50 8.08
N SER A 244 34.29 -2.07 8.65
CA SER A 244 33.78 -2.58 9.94
C SER A 244 32.99 -3.89 9.77
N HIS A 245 32.32 -4.07 8.63
CA HIS A 245 31.46 -5.22 8.34
C HIS A 245 31.77 -5.84 6.97
N PRO A 246 33.00 -6.40 6.78
CA PRO A 246 33.44 -6.89 5.47
C PRO A 246 32.62 -8.08 4.94
N ALA A 247 32.04 -8.88 5.83
CA ALA A 247 31.22 -10.06 5.48
C ALA A 247 29.74 -9.72 5.22
N MET A 248 29.26 -8.52 5.61
CA MET A 248 27.86 -8.14 5.48
C MET A 248 27.47 -7.98 4.01
N ARG A 249 26.44 -8.68 3.57
CA ARG A 249 25.89 -8.57 2.22
C ARG A 249 24.79 -7.50 2.16
N PHE A 250 24.60 -6.90 1.00
CA PHE A 250 23.48 -6.00 0.72
C PHE A 250 22.70 -6.51 -0.48
N VAL A 251 21.44 -6.86 -0.25
CA VAL A 251 20.56 -7.47 -1.26
C VAL A 251 19.52 -6.47 -1.73
N ILE A 252 19.43 -6.26 -3.03
CA ILE A 252 18.49 -5.36 -3.67
C ILE A 252 17.48 -6.19 -4.46
N ALA A 253 16.23 -6.24 -3.98
CA ALA A 253 15.12 -6.90 -4.67
C ALA A 253 14.19 -5.87 -5.31
N GLY A 254 13.72 -6.16 -6.53
CA GLY A 254 12.94 -5.25 -7.35
C GLY A 254 13.80 -4.50 -8.38
N GLY A 255 13.16 -3.61 -9.17
CA GLY A 255 13.87 -2.85 -10.20
C GLY A 255 14.46 -3.72 -11.29
N ALA A 256 13.69 -4.09 -12.31
CA ALA A 256 14.23 -4.72 -13.51
C ALA A 256 14.95 -3.68 -14.37
N ASN A 257 16.24 -3.90 -14.63
CA ASN A 257 17.13 -3.22 -15.56
C ASN A 257 17.72 -1.88 -15.11
N ALA A 258 19.02 -1.93 -14.82
CA ALA A 258 19.95 -0.80 -14.83
C ALA A 258 19.85 0.09 -16.11
N LYS A 259 19.31 -0.42 -17.21
CA LYS A 259 19.12 0.30 -18.49
C LYS A 259 18.03 1.38 -18.46
N ILE A 260 17.11 1.38 -17.47
CA ILE A 260 16.01 2.37 -17.43
C ILE A 260 16.37 3.61 -16.61
N PHE A 261 17.39 3.54 -15.78
CA PHE A 261 17.76 4.62 -14.84
C PHE A 261 19.06 5.33 -15.18
N GLY A 262 19.41 5.47 -16.43
CA GLY A 262 20.64 6.12 -16.84
C GLY A 262 21.83 5.61 -16.01
N ASP A 263 22.91 5.21 -16.55
CA ASP A 263 24.14 4.73 -15.90
C ASP A 263 24.03 4.34 -14.40
N ALA A 264 23.47 3.16 -14.11
CA ALA A 264 23.57 2.57 -12.76
C ALA A 264 25.05 2.31 -12.36
N SER A 265 25.97 2.37 -13.32
CA SER A 265 27.42 2.42 -13.10
C SER A 265 27.89 3.70 -12.38
N ALA A 266 27.08 4.74 -12.34
CA ALA A 266 27.39 5.98 -11.62
C ALA A 266 26.97 5.93 -10.13
N ALA A 267 26.24 4.89 -9.68
CA ALA A 267 25.93 4.75 -8.25
C ALA A 267 27.20 4.35 -7.48
N PRO A 268 27.61 5.11 -6.46
CA PRO A 268 28.75 4.72 -5.62
C PRO A 268 28.52 3.28 -5.12
N CYS A 269 29.52 2.41 -5.26
CA CYS A 269 29.48 1.00 -4.82
C CYS A 269 28.57 0.05 -5.63
N ALA A 270 28.13 0.38 -6.86
CA ALA A 270 27.40 -0.57 -7.71
C ALA A 270 28.22 -1.84 -8.00
N ASP A 271 29.53 -1.74 -8.06
CA ASP A 271 30.48 -2.85 -8.30
C ASP A 271 31.06 -3.46 -6.99
N ASP A 272 30.54 -3.09 -5.82
CA ASP A 272 30.95 -3.70 -4.56
C ASP A 272 30.51 -5.18 -4.54
N PRO A 273 31.45 -6.15 -4.37
CA PRO A 273 31.12 -7.57 -4.40
C PRO A 273 30.13 -8.00 -3.29
N ARG A 274 29.94 -7.17 -2.27
CA ARG A 274 28.94 -7.40 -1.23
C ARG A 274 27.52 -7.05 -1.66
N VAL A 275 27.35 -6.30 -2.78
CA VAL A 275 26.03 -5.93 -3.32
C VAL A 275 25.51 -7.02 -4.25
N THR A 276 24.35 -7.56 -3.92
CA THR A 276 23.68 -8.58 -4.71
C THR A 276 22.39 -8.03 -5.30
N TRP A 277 22.32 -7.98 -6.62
CA TRP A 277 21.12 -7.60 -7.35
C TRP A 277 20.25 -8.83 -7.58
N ALA A 278 19.20 -9.02 -6.77
CA ALA A 278 18.26 -10.13 -6.91
C ALA A 278 17.31 -9.97 -8.10
N GLY A 279 17.17 -8.73 -8.61
CA GLY A 279 16.20 -8.43 -9.66
C GLY A 279 14.76 -8.57 -9.19
N TYR A 280 13.88 -8.95 -10.12
CA TYR A 280 12.50 -9.27 -9.76
C TYR A 280 12.45 -10.65 -9.09
N VAL A 281 11.83 -10.70 -7.93
CA VAL A 281 11.60 -11.91 -7.15
C VAL A 281 10.10 -12.16 -7.04
N THR A 282 9.69 -13.42 -6.91
CA THR A 282 8.31 -13.81 -6.64
C THR A 282 7.91 -13.41 -5.22
N ASP A 283 6.60 -13.40 -4.93
CA ASP A 283 6.11 -13.09 -3.57
C ASP A 283 6.66 -14.11 -2.54
N GLY A 284 6.78 -15.40 -2.89
CA GLY A 284 7.38 -16.44 -2.04
C GLY A 284 8.87 -16.23 -1.78
N GLU A 285 9.63 -15.90 -2.83
CA GLU A 285 11.06 -15.56 -2.71
C GLU A 285 11.24 -14.28 -1.84
N LEU A 286 10.39 -13.26 -2.05
CA LEU A 286 10.45 -12.02 -1.28
C LEU A 286 10.17 -12.28 0.20
N LYS A 287 9.18 -13.11 0.52
CA LYS A 287 8.89 -13.51 1.90
C LYS A 287 10.09 -14.22 2.53
N ALA A 288 10.72 -15.16 1.82
CA ALA A 288 11.91 -15.85 2.30
C ALA A 288 13.07 -14.88 2.54
N LEU A 289 13.25 -13.89 1.65
CA LEU A 289 14.26 -12.83 1.83
C LEU A 289 13.96 -11.97 3.07
N TYR A 290 12.70 -11.61 3.35
CA TYR A 290 12.35 -10.90 4.59
C TYR A 290 12.63 -11.75 5.83
N GLU A 291 12.21 -13.02 5.85
CA GLU A 291 12.35 -13.93 6.99
C GLU A 291 13.81 -14.21 7.38
N ALA A 292 14.71 -14.15 6.41
CA ALA A 292 16.13 -14.49 6.61
C ALA A 292 17.03 -13.26 6.74
N ALA A 293 16.56 -12.04 6.44
CA ALA A 293 17.38 -10.83 6.53
C ALA A 293 17.75 -10.47 7.97
N GLY A 294 18.97 -9.99 8.16
CA GLY A 294 19.40 -9.37 9.42
C GLY A 294 18.64 -8.08 9.71
N CYS A 295 18.41 -7.25 8.67
CA CYS A 295 17.47 -6.15 8.70
C CYS A 295 17.01 -5.75 7.30
N PHE A 296 15.87 -5.08 7.25
CA PHE A 296 15.34 -4.40 6.07
C PHE A 296 15.56 -2.89 6.20
N VAL A 297 16.17 -2.27 5.18
CA VAL A 297 16.41 -0.82 5.16
C VAL A 297 15.58 -0.16 4.07
N PHE A 298 14.87 0.91 4.44
CA PHE A 298 13.97 1.61 3.53
C PHE A 298 14.05 3.13 3.74
N PRO A 299 15.15 3.78 3.29
CA PRO A 299 15.44 5.18 3.51
C PRO A 299 14.73 6.08 2.47
N SER A 300 13.48 5.75 2.11
CA SER A 300 12.71 6.48 1.10
C SER A 300 12.55 7.96 1.47
N LEU A 301 12.60 8.84 0.46
CA LEU A 301 12.38 10.28 0.60
C LEU A 301 10.90 10.66 0.64
N TYR A 302 10.04 9.73 0.24
CA TYR A 302 8.59 9.95 0.23
C TYR A 302 7.85 8.62 0.12
N GLU A 303 6.88 8.40 0.99
CA GLU A 303 5.95 7.27 0.91
C GLU A 303 4.53 7.72 1.26
N GLY A 304 3.57 7.24 0.47
CA GLY A 304 2.15 7.45 0.78
C GLY A 304 1.64 6.54 1.88
N PHE A 305 2.26 5.35 2.05
CA PHE A 305 1.95 4.38 3.10
C PHE A 305 3.21 3.62 3.55
N GLY A 306 3.74 2.74 2.71
CA GLY A 306 4.91 1.91 3.07
C GLY A 306 4.53 0.45 3.27
N LEU A 307 3.96 -0.22 2.25
CA LEU A 307 3.70 -1.65 2.30
C LEU A 307 4.96 -2.48 2.58
N PRO A 308 6.11 -2.26 1.88
CA PRO A 308 7.29 -3.08 2.09
C PRO A 308 7.82 -3.11 3.54
N PRO A 309 7.90 -2.00 4.28
CA PRO A 309 8.24 -2.05 5.70
C PRO A 309 7.29 -2.89 6.55
N LEU A 310 5.98 -2.79 6.32
CA LEU A 310 5.00 -3.61 7.04
C LEU A 310 5.06 -5.09 6.62
N GLU A 311 5.31 -5.40 5.34
CA GLU A 311 5.53 -6.76 4.85
C GLU A 311 6.76 -7.38 5.52
N ALA A 312 7.85 -6.62 5.61
CA ALA A 312 9.06 -7.03 6.32
C ALA A 312 8.77 -7.29 7.82
N MET A 313 8.05 -6.38 8.49
CA MET A 313 7.62 -6.57 9.89
C MET A 313 6.76 -7.82 10.06
N ARG A 314 5.78 -8.06 9.17
CA ARG A 314 4.90 -9.23 9.23
C ARG A 314 5.66 -10.53 9.07
N SER A 315 6.72 -10.51 8.24
CA SER A 315 7.65 -11.62 8.04
C SER A 315 8.72 -11.75 9.13
N GLY A 316 8.66 -10.93 10.18
CA GLY A 316 9.62 -10.98 11.28
C GLY A 316 10.99 -10.41 10.94
N CYS A 317 11.11 -9.51 9.98
CA CYS A 317 12.35 -8.79 9.68
C CYS A 317 12.49 -7.55 10.55
N PRO A 318 13.65 -7.27 11.17
CA PRO A 318 13.93 -5.97 11.79
C PRO A 318 13.92 -4.86 10.73
N VAL A 319 13.24 -3.75 11.01
CA VAL A 319 12.99 -2.69 10.02
C VAL A 319 13.66 -1.38 10.40
N ILE A 320 14.36 -0.79 9.43
CA ILE A 320 14.93 0.55 9.47
C ILE A 320 14.26 1.37 8.37
N VAL A 321 13.65 2.50 8.72
CA VAL A 321 12.96 3.39 7.78
C VAL A 321 13.42 4.84 7.96
N SER A 322 13.20 5.68 6.96
CA SER A 322 13.36 7.12 7.10
C SER A 322 12.24 7.73 7.95
N ARG A 323 12.41 9.00 8.33
CA ARG A 323 11.38 9.82 8.99
C ARG A 323 10.45 10.53 7.99
N GLU A 324 10.52 10.18 6.70
CA GLU A 324 9.84 10.87 5.62
C GLU A 324 8.48 10.24 5.29
N GLY A 325 7.56 11.11 4.84
CA GLY A 325 6.26 10.66 4.35
C GLY A 325 5.37 10.06 5.44
N ALA A 326 4.69 8.99 5.10
CA ALA A 326 3.82 8.25 6.02
C ALA A 326 4.58 7.22 6.88
N LEU A 327 5.89 7.04 6.71
CA LEU A 327 6.66 5.99 7.41
C LEU A 327 6.60 6.12 8.94
N PRO A 328 6.70 7.33 9.54
CA PRO A 328 6.54 7.47 10.99
C PRO A 328 5.13 7.08 11.49
N GLU A 329 4.08 7.44 10.73
CA GLU A 329 2.70 7.08 11.03
C GLU A 329 2.48 5.56 10.95
N VAL A 330 3.01 4.94 9.89
CA VAL A 330 2.74 3.54 9.54
C VAL A 330 3.61 2.57 10.33
N CYS A 331 4.88 2.88 10.56
CA CYS A 331 5.80 1.97 11.26
C CYS A 331 5.84 2.19 12.78
N GLY A 332 5.48 3.38 13.25
CA GLY A 332 5.43 3.70 14.68
C GLY A 332 6.69 3.29 15.44
N GLY A 333 6.54 2.83 16.67
CA GLY A 333 7.64 2.36 17.52
C GLY A 333 8.20 0.96 17.17
N ALA A 334 7.72 0.34 16.07
CA ALA A 334 8.14 -1.00 15.66
C ALA A 334 9.36 -1.00 14.71
N ALA A 335 9.77 0.17 14.21
CA ALA A 335 10.98 0.34 13.40
C ALA A 335 12.02 1.21 14.11
N LEU A 336 13.28 1.14 13.64
CA LEU A 336 14.26 2.18 13.86
C LEU A 336 14.17 3.22 12.75
N PHE A 337 14.43 4.48 13.11
CA PHE A 337 14.39 5.58 12.16
C PHE A 337 15.80 6.08 11.86
N CYS A 338 16.04 6.37 10.58
CA CYS A 338 17.27 7.03 10.11
C CYS A 338 16.93 8.35 9.38
N ASP A 339 17.95 9.21 9.26
CA ASP A 339 17.90 10.38 8.39
C ASP A 339 18.12 9.93 6.93
N ALA A 340 17.12 10.11 6.08
CA ALA A 340 17.18 9.75 4.66
C ALA A 340 18.23 10.55 3.88
N TYR A 341 18.67 11.68 4.40
CA TYR A 341 19.62 12.58 3.76
C TYR A 341 21.06 12.39 4.24
N ASP A 342 21.28 11.58 5.28
CA ASP A 342 22.60 11.28 5.83
C ASP A 342 22.98 9.79 5.71
N ALA A 343 23.90 9.48 4.80
CA ALA A 343 24.42 8.12 4.64
C ALA A 343 25.19 7.60 5.87
N ALA A 344 25.74 8.50 6.70
CA ALA A 344 26.45 8.07 7.91
C ALA A 344 25.44 7.62 8.97
N ASP A 345 24.32 8.32 9.13
CA ASP A 345 23.24 7.92 10.04
C ASP A 345 22.56 6.62 9.60
N ILE A 346 22.31 6.45 8.29
CA ILE A 346 21.82 5.18 7.73
C ILE A 346 22.79 4.05 8.06
N ALA A 347 24.11 4.25 7.82
CA ALA A 347 25.13 3.25 8.10
C ALA A 347 25.20 2.90 9.60
N ALA A 348 25.23 3.91 10.46
CA ALA A 348 25.24 3.71 11.92
C ALA A 348 24.02 2.95 12.42
N THR A 349 22.85 3.26 11.87
CA THR A 349 21.59 2.57 12.22
C THR A 349 21.59 1.11 11.75
N ILE A 350 22.12 0.83 10.55
CA ILE A 350 22.31 -0.54 10.04
C ILE A 350 23.29 -1.30 10.96
N ALA A 351 24.48 -0.74 11.24
CA ALA A 351 25.48 -1.37 12.11
C ALA A 351 24.88 -1.71 13.48
N ARG A 352 24.17 -0.78 14.10
CA ARG A 352 23.52 -0.98 15.39
C ARG A 352 22.55 -2.18 15.39
N VAL A 353 21.81 -2.40 14.32
CA VAL A 353 20.89 -3.56 14.22
C VAL A 353 21.68 -4.83 13.95
N MET A 354 22.70 -4.78 13.08
CA MET A 354 23.46 -5.96 12.70
C MET A 354 24.35 -6.47 13.84
N ASP A 355 24.85 -5.60 14.72
CA ASP A 355 25.73 -5.94 15.82
C ASP A 355 24.99 -6.41 17.08
N ASP A 356 23.72 -5.99 17.29
CA ASP A 356 22.92 -6.31 18.49
C ASP A 356 21.81 -7.33 18.19
N ALA A 357 22.09 -8.61 18.45
CA ALA A 357 21.11 -9.69 18.30
C ALA A 357 19.88 -9.51 19.21
N GLY A 358 20.06 -8.94 20.40
CA GLY A 358 18.97 -8.63 21.33
C GLY A 358 18.06 -7.54 20.77
N LEU A 359 18.63 -6.50 20.15
CA LEU A 359 17.87 -5.47 19.46
C LEU A 359 17.09 -6.06 18.27
N ARG A 360 17.73 -6.92 17.46
CA ARG A 360 17.06 -7.62 16.35
C ARG A 360 15.87 -8.41 16.85
N ALA A 361 16.03 -9.20 17.93
CA ALA A 361 14.95 -9.99 18.50
C ALA A 361 13.77 -9.11 18.98
N ARG A 362 14.06 -7.99 19.64
CA ARG A 362 13.02 -7.03 20.08
C ARG A 362 12.29 -6.39 18.89
N LEU A 363 13.02 -5.98 17.84
CA LEU A 363 12.43 -5.38 16.64
C LEU A 363 11.55 -6.40 15.90
N ARG A 364 11.97 -7.66 15.79
CA ARG A 364 11.17 -8.75 15.22
C ARG A 364 9.84 -8.92 15.95
N ALA A 365 9.88 -9.06 17.26
CA ALA A 365 8.69 -9.26 18.09
C ALA A 365 7.71 -8.07 17.94
N ARG A 366 8.21 -6.83 18.10
CA ARG A 366 7.41 -5.63 17.98
C ARG A 366 6.86 -5.44 16.56
N GLY A 367 7.68 -5.75 15.53
CA GLY A 367 7.28 -5.63 14.13
C GLY A 367 6.11 -6.55 13.79
N ILE A 368 6.18 -7.83 14.18
CA ILE A 368 5.11 -8.80 13.98
C ILE A 368 3.82 -8.35 14.68
N GLU A 369 3.91 -7.93 15.94
CA GLU A 369 2.76 -7.46 16.71
C GLU A 369 2.12 -6.23 16.05
N HIS A 370 2.93 -5.24 15.68
CA HIS A 370 2.48 -4.02 15.04
C HIS A 370 1.83 -4.30 13.69
N ALA A 371 2.44 -5.10 12.81
CA ALA A 371 1.91 -5.42 11.50
C ALA A 371 0.59 -6.22 11.56
N ARG A 372 0.29 -6.91 12.66
CA ARG A 372 -0.99 -7.58 12.89
C ARG A 372 -2.17 -6.63 13.05
N SER A 373 -1.93 -5.38 13.41
CA SER A 373 -3.00 -4.37 13.52
C SER A 373 -3.55 -3.91 12.17
N PHE A 374 -2.85 -4.19 11.07
CA PHE A 374 -3.26 -3.87 9.71
C PHE A 374 -3.92 -5.08 9.06
N SER A 375 -5.20 -4.94 8.68
CA SER A 375 -5.99 -6.02 8.09
C SER A 375 -6.74 -5.54 6.85
N TRP A 376 -6.60 -6.25 5.73
CA TRP A 376 -7.35 -5.96 4.50
C TRP A 376 -8.85 -6.04 4.72
N ARG A 377 -9.31 -6.95 5.58
CA ARG A 377 -10.72 -7.06 5.95
C ARG A 377 -11.23 -5.79 6.64
N ALA A 378 -10.47 -5.24 7.59
CA ALA A 378 -10.82 -3.99 8.26
C ALA A 378 -10.86 -2.82 7.27
N SER A 379 -9.84 -2.74 6.39
CA SER A 379 -9.77 -1.73 5.34
C SER A 379 -10.94 -1.82 4.36
N ALA A 380 -11.33 -3.02 3.95
CA ALA A 380 -12.49 -3.24 3.07
C ALA A 380 -13.82 -2.86 3.76
N HIS A 381 -13.98 -3.14 5.05
CA HIS A 381 -15.16 -2.70 5.80
C HIS A 381 -15.24 -1.17 5.91
N ALA A 382 -14.12 -0.50 6.21
CA ALA A 382 -14.04 0.97 6.23
C ALA A 382 -14.40 1.56 4.86
N LEU A 383 -13.86 0.99 3.79
CA LEU A 383 -14.16 1.41 2.41
C LEU A 383 -15.64 1.22 2.06
N LEU A 384 -16.24 0.09 2.45
CA LEU A 384 -17.68 -0.15 2.26
C LEU A 384 -18.55 0.84 3.04
N GLY A 385 -18.15 1.21 4.26
CA GLY A 385 -18.80 2.27 5.04
C GLY A 385 -18.86 3.59 4.26
N ILE A 386 -17.73 4.01 3.71
CA ILE A 386 -17.63 5.23 2.89
C ILE A 386 -18.49 5.12 1.61
N VAL A 387 -18.45 4.01 0.91
CA VAL A 387 -19.26 3.78 -0.31
C VAL A 387 -20.76 3.87 -0.01
N ARG A 388 -21.19 3.42 1.16
CA ARG A 388 -22.58 3.46 1.62
C ARG A 388 -23.05 4.82 2.11
N GLY A 389 -22.15 5.78 2.26
CA GLY A 389 -22.45 7.11 2.77
C GLY A 389 -22.57 7.17 4.30
N GLY A 390 -22.00 6.17 5.00
CA GLY A 390 -21.74 6.24 6.42
C GLY A 390 -20.50 7.08 6.70
N GLU A 391 -20.57 8.00 7.66
CA GLU A 391 -19.42 8.75 8.20
C GLU A 391 -18.45 7.81 8.93
#